data_7720a884b0658eeed66ffac1deff64c2
#
_entry.id   7720a884b0658eeed66ffac1deff64c2
#
_cell.length_a   1.000
_cell.length_b   1.000
_cell.length_c   1.000
_cell.angle_alpha   90.00
_cell.angle_beta   90.00
_cell.angle_gamma   90.00
#
_symmetry.space_group_name_H-M   'P 1'
#
loop_
_entity.id
_entity.type
_entity.pdbx_description
1 polymer ?
#
loop_
_entity_poly.entity_id
_entity_poly.type
_entity_poly.pdbx_seq_one_letter_code
_entity_poly.pdbx_strand_id
1 'polypeptide(L)'
;MGFCVFQEEDSMSATVEDLTVNYEENGQLVIKELDKAILSKGAWATVLFRFQEWVPANDGYGPDKYVIRRYKKTGGEYRQQSKFTISSAEQARKIIETLQGWLA
;
A
#
# COMPACT_ATOMS: atom_id res chain seq x y z
N MET A 1 -13.63 6.17 14.71
CA MET A 1 -13.69 5.67 14.70
C MET A 1 -13.02 4.79 14.52
N GLY A 2 -12.32 4.54 14.80
CA GLY A 2 -11.55 3.44 14.84
C GLY A 2 -11.59 2.60 13.65
N PHE A 3 -12.19 2.92 12.80
CA PHE A 3 -12.45 2.19 11.93
C PHE A 3 -11.55 2.12 10.89
N CYS A 4 -10.58 2.90 10.79
CA CYS A 4 -9.54 2.75 9.86
C CYS A 4 -8.90 1.46 9.87
N VAL A 5 -9.03 0.83 10.96
CA VAL A 5 -8.47 -0.44 11.12
C VAL A 5 -8.99 -1.42 10.15
N PHE A 6 -10.20 -1.26 9.72
CA PHE A 6 -10.77 -2.17 8.90
C PHE A 6 -10.27 -2.20 7.54
N GLN A 7 -9.67 -1.16 7.07
CA GLN A 7 -9.15 -1.14 5.77
C GLN A 7 -8.13 -2.18 5.55
N GLU A 8 -7.36 -2.40 6.58
CA GLU A 8 -6.28 -3.33 6.44
C GLU A 8 -6.76 -4.74 6.31
N GLU A 9 -7.89 -5.00 6.91
CA GLU A 9 -8.41 -6.32 6.81
C GLU A 9 -8.95 -6.59 5.44
N ASP A 10 -9.41 -5.56 4.75
CA ASP A 10 -9.93 -5.74 3.44
C ASP A 10 -8.86 -6.08 2.42
N SER A 11 -7.59 -5.98 2.81
CA SER A 11 -6.51 -6.32 1.90
C SER A 11 -6.12 -7.76 1.96
N MET A 12 -6.83 -8.58 2.72
CA MET A 12 -6.47 -9.98 2.82
C MET A 12 -6.86 -10.73 1.56
N SER A 13 -6.02 -11.67 1.18
CA SER A 13 -6.24 -12.43 -0.03
C SER A 13 -5.44 -13.72 0.02
N ALA A 14 -5.85 -14.71 -0.75
CA ALA A 14 -5.13 -15.96 -0.85
C ALA A 14 -3.90 -15.83 -1.74
N THR A 15 -3.85 -14.82 -2.61
CA THR A 15 -2.71 -14.64 -3.51
C THR A 15 -2.17 -13.23 -3.37
N VAL A 16 -0.87 -13.07 -3.60
CA VAL A 16 -0.25 -11.77 -3.53
C VAL A 16 -0.79 -10.85 -4.61
N GLU A 17 -1.08 -11.41 -5.76
CA GLU A 17 -1.55 -10.62 -6.90
C GLU A 17 -2.88 -9.94 -6.64
N ASP A 18 -3.69 -10.49 -5.76
CA ASP A 18 -5.00 -9.92 -5.44
C ASP A 18 -4.98 -8.92 -4.29
N LEU A 19 -3.84 -8.75 -3.63
CA LEU A 19 -3.75 -7.78 -2.55
C LEU A 19 -3.87 -6.36 -3.10
N THR A 20 -4.57 -5.50 -2.40
CA THR A 20 -4.79 -4.14 -2.86
C THR A 20 -4.89 -3.18 -1.69
N VAL A 21 -4.67 -1.89 -1.97
CA VAL A 21 -4.90 -0.86 -0.98
C VAL A 21 -6.22 -0.15 -1.23
N ASN A 22 -6.98 -0.56 -2.26
CA ASN A 22 -8.27 0.08 -2.53
C ASN A 22 -9.17 0.02 -1.31
N TYR A 23 -9.83 1.12 -1.02
CA TYR A 23 -10.75 1.19 0.10
C TYR A 23 -11.90 2.13 -0.23
N GLU A 24 -13.12 1.63 -0.08
CA GLU A 24 -14.32 2.41 -0.32
C GLU A 24 -15.02 2.77 0.96
N GLU A 25 -15.62 3.95 0.99
CA GLU A 25 -16.39 4.38 2.13
C GLU A 25 -17.58 5.14 1.60
N ASN A 26 -18.78 4.71 1.97
CA ASN A 26 -20.03 5.36 1.54
C ASN A 26 -20.12 5.52 0.02
N GLY A 27 -19.67 4.51 -0.70
CA GLY A 27 -19.75 4.52 -2.15
C GLY A 27 -18.64 5.29 -2.86
N GLN A 28 -17.73 5.90 -2.10
CA GLN A 28 -16.60 6.64 -2.67
C GLN A 28 -15.33 5.85 -2.45
N LEU A 29 -14.54 5.67 -3.52
CA LEU A 29 -13.25 5.01 -3.41
C LEU A 29 -12.29 6.02 -2.78
N VAL A 30 -12.06 5.88 -1.48
CA VAL A 30 -11.27 6.81 -0.69
C VAL A 30 -9.78 6.62 -0.93
N ILE A 31 -9.34 5.37 -1.07
CA ILE A 31 -7.96 5.06 -1.40
C ILE A 31 -8.00 4.31 -2.72
N LYS A 32 -7.30 4.86 -3.69
CA LYS A 32 -7.34 4.35 -5.05
C LYS A 32 -5.97 3.85 -5.45
N GLU A 33 -5.84 2.55 -5.65
CA GLU A 33 -4.59 1.97 -6.10
C GLU A 33 -4.35 2.35 -7.55
N LEU A 34 -3.16 2.85 -7.85
CA LEU A 34 -2.77 3.18 -9.21
C LEU A 34 -1.88 2.12 -9.81
N ASP A 35 -0.99 1.54 -9.00
CA ASP A 35 -0.04 0.55 -9.49
C ASP A 35 0.53 -0.20 -8.30
N LYS A 36 1.14 -1.35 -8.56
CA LYS A 36 1.79 -2.08 -7.50
C LYS A 36 2.95 -2.89 -8.06
N ALA A 37 3.92 -3.15 -7.20
CA ALA A 37 5.07 -3.97 -7.55
C ALA A 37 5.26 -4.98 -6.43
N ILE A 38 5.30 -6.26 -6.78
CA ILE A 38 5.52 -7.31 -5.81
C ILE A 38 7.03 -7.44 -5.64
N LEU A 39 7.53 -7.08 -4.45
CA LEU A 39 8.97 -7.12 -4.19
C LEU A 39 9.42 -8.51 -3.76
N SER A 40 8.56 -9.23 -3.07
CA SER A 40 8.84 -10.61 -2.68
C SER A 40 7.54 -11.33 -2.37
N LYS A 41 7.53 -12.63 -2.50
CA LYS A 41 6.38 -13.42 -2.13
C LYS A 41 6.84 -14.77 -1.57
N GLY A 42 5.93 -15.46 -0.90
CA GLY A 42 6.23 -16.68 -0.18
C GLY A 42 5.42 -16.65 1.10
N ALA A 43 5.95 -17.22 2.17
CA ALA A 43 5.28 -17.16 3.47
C ALA A 43 5.13 -15.71 3.91
N TRP A 44 6.11 -14.87 3.58
CA TRP A 44 6.04 -13.43 3.76
C TRP A 44 6.03 -12.81 2.38
N ALA A 45 5.25 -11.76 2.21
CA ALA A 45 5.19 -11.03 0.95
C ALA A 45 5.36 -9.54 1.22
N THR A 46 6.07 -8.86 0.33
CA THR A 46 6.28 -7.43 0.43
C THR A 46 5.83 -6.80 -0.88
N VAL A 47 4.95 -5.83 -0.79
CA VAL A 47 4.37 -5.20 -1.98
C VAL A 47 4.49 -3.69 -1.84
N LEU A 48 4.90 -3.04 -2.92
CA LEU A 48 4.96 -1.59 -2.98
C LEU A 48 3.77 -1.12 -3.82
N PHE A 49 2.95 -0.24 -3.25
CA PHE A 49 1.78 0.29 -3.93
C PHE A 49 1.94 1.78 -4.21
N ARG A 50 1.43 2.23 -5.35
CA ARG A 50 1.28 3.65 -5.65
C ARG A 50 -0.22 3.91 -5.61
N PHE A 51 -0.62 4.94 -4.89
CA PHE A 51 -2.05 5.20 -4.70
C PHE A 51 -2.33 6.69 -4.53
N GLN A 52 -3.61 7.04 -4.57
CA GLN A 52 -4.06 8.39 -4.31
C GLN A 52 -5.19 8.33 -3.29
N GLU A 53 -5.36 9.42 -2.54
CA GLU A 53 -6.43 9.53 -1.57
C GLU A 53 -7.44 10.56 -2.02
N TRP A 54 -8.70 10.26 -1.80
CA TRP A 54 -9.78 11.19 -2.12
C TRP A 54 -9.70 12.37 -1.16
N VAL A 55 -9.80 13.59 -1.71
CA VAL A 55 -9.77 14.81 -0.91
C VAL A 55 -11.10 15.51 -1.09
N PRO A 56 -12.02 15.38 -0.14
CA PRO A 56 -13.37 15.93 -0.29
C PRO A 56 -13.38 17.43 -0.57
N ALA A 57 -12.47 18.18 0.06
CA ALA A 57 -12.41 19.63 -0.14
C ALA A 57 -12.13 20.00 -1.58
N ASN A 58 -11.44 19.14 -2.32
CA ASN A 58 -11.10 19.39 -3.72
C ASN A 58 -11.98 18.62 -4.68
N ASP A 59 -12.88 17.80 -4.15
CA ASP A 59 -13.75 16.94 -4.95
C ASP A 59 -12.91 16.17 -5.96
N GLY A 60 -11.80 15.63 -5.51
CA GLY A 60 -10.89 14.88 -6.38
C GLY A 60 -9.81 14.21 -5.57
N TYR A 61 -8.93 13.50 -6.29
CA TYR A 61 -7.84 12.79 -5.64
C TYR A 61 -6.62 13.68 -5.49
N GLY A 62 -5.86 13.44 -4.42
CA GLY A 62 -4.64 14.18 -4.16
C GLY A 62 -3.47 13.62 -4.95
N PRO A 63 -2.26 14.06 -4.60
CA PRO A 63 -1.07 13.60 -5.32
C PRO A 63 -0.79 12.13 -5.05
N ASP A 64 0.07 11.54 -5.87
CA ASP A 64 0.45 10.15 -5.71
C ASP A 64 1.17 9.93 -4.39
N LYS A 65 0.86 8.83 -3.76
CA LYS A 65 1.51 8.41 -2.53
C LYS A 65 1.98 6.98 -2.69
N TYR A 66 2.89 6.57 -1.80
CA TYR A 66 3.51 5.26 -1.93
C TYR A 66 3.56 4.58 -0.58
N VAL A 67 3.33 3.28 -0.55
CA VAL A 67 3.36 2.52 0.69
C VAL A 67 3.95 1.15 0.43
N ILE A 68 4.81 0.70 1.35
CA ILE A 68 5.33 -0.65 1.32
C ILE A 68 4.61 -1.42 2.41
N ARG A 69 3.95 -2.53 2.03
CA ARG A 69 3.24 -3.36 3.00
C ARG A 69 3.85 -4.74 3.04
N ARG A 70 3.95 -5.28 4.24
CA ARG A 70 4.42 -6.64 4.44
C ARG A 70 3.26 -7.48 4.93
N TYR A 71 3.14 -8.66 4.35
CA TYR A 71 2.06 -9.59 4.67
C TYR A 71 2.65 -10.94 5.04
N LYS A 72 1.95 -11.65 5.91
CA LYS A 72 2.33 -13.01 6.26
C LYS A 72 1.18 -13.93 5.96
N LYS A 73 1.45 -15.07 5.32
CA LYS A 73 0.40 -16.02 4.98
C LYS A 73 0.05 -16.81 6.22
N THR A 74 -1.21 -16.73 6.63
CA THR A 74 -1.70 -17.41 7.81
C THR A 74 -3.05 -17.99 7.47
N GLY A 75 -3.23 -19.29 7.67
CA GLY A 75 -4.50 -19.92 7.40
C GLY A 75 -4.93 -19.82 5.94
N GLY A 76 -3.97 -19.81 5.03
CA GLY A 76 -4.26 -19.77 3.60
C GLY A 76 -4.47 -18.38 3.05
N GLU A 77 -4.35 -17.33 3.87
CA GLU A 77 -4.54 -15.96 3.42
C GLU A 77 -3.40 -15.08 3.88
N TYR A 78 -3.07 -14.10 3.04
CA TYR A 78 -2.07 -13.10 3.41
C TYR A 78 -2.73 -12.05 4.29
N ARG A 79 -2.11 -11.78 5.44
CA ARG A 79 -2.61 -10.77 6.39
C ARG A 79 -1.53 -9.72 6.58
N GLN A 80 -1.91 -8.47 6.54
CA GLN A 80 -0.96 -7.38 6.68
C GLN A 80 -0.33 -7.41 8.07
N GLN A 81 0.99 -7.31 8.12
CA GLN A 81 1.73 -7.28 9.37
C GLN A 81 2.29 -5.90 9.67
N SER A 82 2.75 -5.19 8.65
CA SER A 82 3.30 -3.86 8.84
C SER A 82 3.23 -3.09 7.54
N LYS A 83 3.40 -1.77 7.66
CA LYS A 83 3.45 -0.91 6.49
C LYS A 83 4.38 0.26 6.75
N PHE A 84 4.96 0.78 5.69
CA PHE A 84 5.74 1.99 5.76
C PHE A 84 5.29 2.90 4.61
N THR A 85 4.72 4.05 4.96
CA THR A 85 4.23 4.98 3.97
C THR A 85 5.34 5.96 3.61
N ILE A 86 5.64 6.06 2.31
CA ILE A 86 6.59 7.02 1.81
C ILE A 86 5.82 8.31 1.59
N SER A 87 6.15 9.36 2.33
CA SER A 87 5.31 10.54 2.42
C SER A 87 5.36 11.46 1.22
N SER A 88 6.37 11.33 0.36
CA SER A 88 6.48 12.22 -0.79
C SER A 88 7.38 11.62 -1.85
N ALA A 89 7.32 12.18 -3.06
CA ALA A 89 8.21 11.77 -4.13
C ALA A 89 9.66 12.08 -3.77
N GLU A 90 9.88 13.16 -3.02
CA GLU A 90 11.21 13.51 -2.62
C GLU A 90 11.81 12.47 -1.68
N GLN A 91 11.00 12.00 -0.72
CA GLN A 91 11.47 10.95 0.17
C GLN A 91 11.76 9.67 -0.63
N ALA A 92 10.92 9.36 -1.60
CA ALA A 92 11.14 8.18 -2.43
C ALA A 92 12.48 8.29 -3.17
N ARG A 93 12.81 9.47 -3.71
CA ARG A 93 14.07 9.65 -4.42
C ARG A 93 15.25 9.50 -3.49
N LYS A 94 15.13 9.99 -2.25
CA LYS A 94 16.19 9.84 -1.27
C LYS A 94 16.43 8.37 -0.94
N ILE A 95 15.37 7.60 -0.83
CA ILE A 95 15.51 6.17 -0.58
C ILE A 95 16.22 5.50 -1.74
N ILE A 96 15.84 5.84 -2.97
CA ILE A 96 16.47 5.29 -4.16
C ILE A 96 17.96 5.61 -4.18
N GLU A 97 18.30 6.89 -3.98
CA GLU A 97 19.69 7.33 -4.02
C GLU A 97 20.53 6.61 -2.97
N THR A 98 19.97 6.51 -1.77
CA THR A 98 20.70 5.89 -0.68
C THR A 98 20.95 4.41 -0.95
N LEU A 99 19.92 3.71 -1.40
CA LEU A 99 20.06 2.30 -1.69
C LEU A 99 20.99 2.06 -2.86
N GLN A 100 20.93 2.89 -3.89
CA GLN A 100 21.84 2.75 -5.02
C GLN A 100 23.27 2.92 -4.59
N GLY A 101 23.52 3.89 -3.70
CA GLY A 101 24.87 4.10 -3.20
C GLY A 101 25.39 2.94 -2.39
N TRP A 102 24.52 2.34 -1.60
CA TRP A 102 24.92 1.20 -0.76
C TRP A 102 25.07 -0.08 -1.54
N LEU A 103 24.28 -0.26 -2.58
CA LEU A 103 24.25 -1.50 -3.34
C LEU A 103 25.24 -1.52 -4.51
N ALA A 104 25.73 -0.38 -4.90
CA ALA A 104 26.61 -0.26 -6.06
C ALA A 104 28.01 -0.83 -5.82
#